data_b6fc4a7d47d7589b8180a308e6b9cbfc
#
_entry.id   b6fc4a7d47d7589b8180a308e6b9cbfc
#
_cell.length_a   1.000
_cell.length_b   1.000
_cell.length_c   1.000
_cell.angle_alpha   90.00
_cell.angle_beta   90.00
_cell.angle_gamma   90.00
#
_symmetry.space_group_name_H-M   'P 1'
#
loop_
_entity.id
_entity.type
_entity.pdbx_description
1 polymer ?
#
loop_
_entity_poly.entity_id
_entity_poly.type
_entity_poly.pdbx_seq_one_letter_code
_entity_poly.pdbx_strand_id
1 'polypeptide(L)'
;MTHASVAGDSSSRFSRLAGQVLFLATLLIVAASVSGCAKLRARDLLNKGVAAFKNAQFDAAVEDFKQAKELDPDLINARLYLATAYASQYIPGAPSDENMRHGQEAIAEYREVLDKVPDNLNAIDGLASILYQMAGQPFDPKKFEESRNYHLKHIQLKPQDPQPYYSVGVIDWALAYRGNTEMRADYNKAHINKQVKDTEPLPPEVRAAYTQKYGSMVDDGIKALQTAIQLKPDYDDAMTYLNLLLRRKADMVESAAERDALTKQADDLLDKVKELKQKRAEQPSPAA
;
A
#
# COMPACT_ATOMS: atom_id res chain seq x y z
N MET A 1 19.46 79.60 -42.16
CA MET A 1 18.36 78.63 -41.94
C MET A 1 18.97 77.26 -42.01
N THR A 2 19.23 76.67 -40.86
CA THR A 2 19.94 75.40 -40.70
C THR A 2 18.93 74.31 -40.32
N HIS A 3 18.72 73.37 -41.26
CA HIS A 3 17.98 72.11 -40.97
C HIS A 3 18.94 71.13 -40.31
N ALA A 4 18.77 70.93 -38.99
CA ALA A 4 19.46 69.84 -38.31
C ALA A 4 18.74 68.52 -38.53
N SER A 5 19.47 67.55 -39.04
CA SER A 5 19.03 66.18 -39.29
C SER A 5 18.88 65.39 -37.99
N VAL A 6 17.67 64.98 -37.68
CA VAL A 6 17.37 64.03 -36.56
C VAL A 6 17.25 62.63 -37.20
N ALA A 7 18.41 62.01 -37.47
CA ALA A 7 18.41 60.63 -38.04
C ALA A 7 19.38 59.68 -37.33
N GLY A 8 19.73 59.94 -36.04
CA GLY A 8 20.80 59.18 -35.36
C GLY A 8 20.38 58.15 -34.30
N ASP A 9 19.12 58.13 -33.84
CA ASP A 9 18.77 57.41 -32.59
C ASP A 9 18.02 56.07 -32.78
N SER A 10 17.42 55.82 -33.94
CA SER A 10 16.65 54.58 -34.18
C SER A 10 17.51 53.37 -34.47
N SER A 11 18.65 53.52 -35.13
CA SER A 11 19.54 52.39 -35.49
C SER A 11 20.29 51.83 -34.27
N SER A 12 20.64 52.67 -33.30
CA SER A 12 21.32 52.29 -32.05
C SER A 12 20.36 51.54 -31.10
N ARG A 13 19.09 51.85 -31.10
CA ARG A 13 18.07 51.14 -30.30
C ARG A 13 17.74 49.77 -30.91
N PHE A 14 17.67 49.68 -32.22
CA PHE A 14 17.44 48.40 -32.94
C PHE A 14 18.61 47.40 -32.74
N SER A 15 19.83 47.88 -32.79
CA SER A 15 21.02 47.00 -32.57
C SER A 15 21.13 46.52 -31.11
N ARG A 16 20.75 47.34 -30.14
CA ARG A 16 20.71 46.94 -28.72
C ARG A 16 19.59 45.93 -28.47
N LEU A 17 18.41 46.10 -29.01
CA LEU A 17 17.29 45.17 -28.93
C LEU A 17 17.63 43.81 -29.61
N ALA A 18 18.23 43.82 -30.77
CA ALA A 18 18.68 42.63 -31.46
C ALA A 18 19.76 41.86 -30.66
N GLY A 19 20.71 42.59 -30.04
CA GLY A 19 21.71 41.99 -29.15
C GLY A 19 21.10 41.37 -27.88
N GLN A 20 20.10 42.00 -27.30
CA GLN A 20 19.38 41.47 -26.12
C GLN A 20 18.56 40.22 -26.44
N VAL A 21 17.88 40.23 -27.60
CA VAL A 21 17.11 39.04 -28.07
C VAL A 21 18.05 37.86 -28.36
N LEU A 22 19.19 38.11 -29.01
CA LEU A 22 20.18 37.09 -29.30
C LEU A 22 20.80 36.52 -28.03
N PHE A 23 21.11 37.36 -27.01
CA PHE A 23 21.63 36.95 -25.73
C PHE A 23 20.60 36.11 -24.94
N LEU A 24 19.33 36.52 -24.93
CA LEU A 24 18.25 35.75 -24.32
C LEU A 24 18.01 34.41 -25.04
N ALA A 25 18.10 34.37 -26.35
CA ALA A 25 17.96 33.15 -27.14
C ALA A 25 19.12 32.15 -26.85
N THR A 26 20.35 32.64 -26.76
CA THR A 26 21.52 31.81 -26.41
C THR A 26 21.43 31.30 -24.97
N LEU A 27 20.95 32.11 -24.02
CA LEU A 27 20.75 31.70 -22.64
C LEU A 27 19.68 30.58 -22.53
N LEU A 28 18.60 30.68 -23.30
CA LEU A 28 17.54 29.66 -23.37
C LEU A 28 18.04 28.35 -23.98
N ILE A 29 18.87 28.42 -25.03
CA ILE A 29 19.46 27.21 -25.68
C ILE A 29 20.41 26.50 -24.71
N VAL A 30 21.26 27.26 -23.98
CA VAL A 30 22.17 26.68 -22.97
C VAL A 30 21.40 26.04 -21.82
N ALA A 31 20.35 26.70 -21.30
CA ALA A 31 19.49 26.15 -20.24
C ALA A 31 18.80 24.85 -20.68
N ALA A 32 18.27 24.81 -21.93
CA ALA A 32 17.64 23.62 -22.48
C ALA A 32 18.64 22.45 -22.66
N SER A 33 19.89 22.74 -23.05
CA SER A 33 20.94 21.72 -23.21
C SER A 33 21.37 21.12 -21.88
N VAL A 34 21.48 21.91 -20.82
CA VAL A 34 21.82 21.42 -19.46
C VAL A 34 20.70 20.55 -18.90
N SER A 35 19.44 20.93 -19.10
CA SER A 35 18.29 20.14 -18.65
C SER A 35 18.19 18.80 -19.38
N GLY A 36 18.53 18.75 -20.68
CA GLY A 36 18.54 17.50 -21.45
C GLY A 36 19.57 16.49 -20.95
N CYS A 37 20.80 16.96 -20.65
CA CYS A 37 21.85 16.11 -20.08
C CYS A 37 21.51 15.59 -18.68
N ALA A 38 20.87 16.41 -17.83
CA ALA A 38 20.44 16.00 -16.51
C ALA A 38 19.41 14.87 -16.59
N LYS A 39 18.40 14.98 -17.47
CA LYS A 39 17.39 13.93 -17.68
C LYS A 39 17.97 12.62 -18.22
N LEU A 40 18.94 12.67 -19.12
CA LEU A 40 19.65 11.48 -19.59
C LEU A 40 20.41 10.80 -18.45
N ARG A 41 21.14 11.57 -17.64
CA ARG A 41 21.87 11.06 -16.48
C ARG A 41 20.93 10.48 -15.43
N ALA A 42 19.76 11.11 -15.20
CA ALA A 42 18.74 10.57 -14.31
C ALA A 42 18.23 9.19 -14.73
N ARG A 43 18.02 8.99 -16.04
CA ARG A 43 17.63 7.67 -16.59
C ARG A 43 18.73 6.62 -16.48
N ASP A 44 20.00 7.01 -16.68
CA ASP A 44 21.14 6.12 -16.50
C ASP A 44 21.24 5.65 -15.04
N LEU A 45 21.12 6.58 -14.07
CA LEU A 45 21.10 6.27 -12.65
C LEU A 45 19.89 5.39 -12.27
N LEU A 46 18.70 5.69 -12.83
CA LEU A 46 17.53 4.82 -12.63
C LEU A 46 17.83 3.38 -13.08
N ASN A 47 18.43 3.18 -14.24
CA ASN A 47 18.76 1.85 -14.75
C ASN A 47 19.83 1.15 -13.88
N LYS A 48 20.84 1.88 -13.39
CA LYS A 48 21.83 1.36 -12.45
C LYS A 48 21.19 0.94 -11.13
N GLY A 49 20.33 1.79 -10.57
CA GLY A 49 19.58 1.48 -9.37
C GLY A 49 18.69 0.24 -9.53
N VAL A 50 18.03 0.07 -10.68
CA VAL A 50 17.24 -1.15 -10.98
C VAL A 50 18.14 -2.39 -11.04
N ALA A 51 19.33 -2.28 -11.61
CA ALA A 51 20.28 -3.39 -11.65
C ALA A 51 20.80 -3.73 -10.24
N ALA A 52 21.15 -2.73 -9.43
CA ALA A 52 21.53 -2.91 -8.03
C ALA A 52 20.41 -3.56 -7.21
N PHE A 53 19.17 -3.09 -7.38
CA PHE A 53 17.99 -3.64 -6.70
C PHE A 53 17.78 -5.13 -7.02
N LYS A 54 17.87 -5.51 -8.29
CA LYS A 54 17.76 -6.92 -8.73
C LYS A 54 18.84 -7.82 -8.13
N ASN A 55 20.00 -7.25 -7.82
CA ASN A 55 21.12 -7.95 -7.16
C ASN A 55 21.05 -7.88 -5.62
N ALA A 56 19.92 -7.44 -5.05
CA ALA A 56 19.70 -7.23 -3.63
C ALA A 56 20.68 -6.23 -2.97
N GLN A 57 21.31 -5.35 -3.76
CA GLN A 57 22.18 -4.27 -3.30
C GLN A 57 21.33 -3.03 -3.00
N PHE A 58 20.49 -3.12 -1.96
CA PHE A 58 19.44 -2.13 -1.71
C PHE A 58 19.99 -0.74 -1.38
N ASP A 59 21.10 -0.62 -0.64
CA ASP A 59 21.70 0.67 -0.31
C ASP A 59 22.21 1.40 -1.56
N ALA A 60 22.88 0.66 -2.45
CA ALA A 60 23.34 1.21 -3.73
C ALA A 60 22.17 1.62 -4.63
N ALA A 61 21.10 0.81 -4.65
CA ALA A 61 19.89 1.14 -5.38
C ALA A 61 19.22 2.43 -4.85
N VAL A 62 19.12 2.58 -3.54
CA VAL A 62 18.58 3.79 -2.89
C VAL A 62 19.38 5.03 -3.28
N GLU A 63 20.71 4.94 -3.27
CA GLU A 63 21.59 6.06 -3.63
C GLU A 63 21.41 6.46 -5.10
N ASP A 64 21.41 5.49 -6.03
CA ASP A 64 21.21 5.73 -7.45
C ASP A 64 19.82 6.34 -7.73
N PHE A 65 18.75 5.84 -7.07
CA PHE A 65 17.40 6.38 -7.23
C PHE A 65 17.24 7.79 -6.64
N LYS A 66 17.90 8.10 -5.52
CA LYS A 66 17.95 9.46 -4.96
C LYS A 66 18.58 10.44 -5.94
N GLN A 67 19.74 10.10 -6.47
CA GLN A 67 20.41 10.95 -7.44
C GLN A 67 19.59 11.11 -8.73
N ALA A 68 18.93 10.05 -9.19
CA ALA A 68 18.04 10.11 -10.35
C ALA A 68 16.88 11.09 -10.10
N LYS A 69 16.24 11.02 -8.92
CA LYS A 69 15.16 11.91 -8.48
C LYS A 69 15.60 13.37 -8.38
N GLU A 70 16.82 13.63 -7.89
CA GLU A 70 17.38 14.99 -7.79
C GLU A 70 17.64 15.60 -9.16
N LEU A 71 18.13 14.81 -10.11
CA LEU A 71 18.42 15.27 -11.48
C LEU A 71 17.17 15.47 -12.33
N ASP A 72 16.14 14.67 -12.11
CA ASP A 72 14.84 14.79 -12.79
C ASP A 72 13.70 14.52 -11.80
N PRO A 73 13.21 15.55 -11.09
CA PRO A 73 12.11 15.40 -10.12
C PRO A 73 10.78 14.93 -10.73
N ASP A 74 10.64 15.00 -12.05
CA ASP A 74 9.46 14.53 -12.78
C ASP A 74 9.58 13.08 -13.25
N LEU A 75 10.72 12.45 -13.04
CA LEU A 75 10.93 11.04 -13.34
C LEU A 75 10.26 10.17 -12.26
N ILE A 76 8.93 10.01 -12.39
CA ILE A 76 8.07 9.30 -11.41
C ILE A 76 8.63 7.92 -11.05
N ASN A 77 9.18 7.19 -12.03
CA ASN A 77 9.75 5.87 -11.79
C ASN A 77 10.95 5.89 -10.82
N ALA A 78 11.73 6.96 -10.77
CA ALA A 78 12.84 7.06 -9.81
C ALA A 78 12.30 7.08 -8.36
N ARG A 79 11.21 7.84 -8.10
CA ARG A 79 10.54 7.85 -6.80
C ARG A 79 9.89 6.52 -6.48
N LEU A 80 9.19 5.92 -7.46
CA LEU A 80 8.51 4.65 -7.27
C LEU A 80 9.49 3.53 -6.89
N TYR A 81 10.62 3.44 -7.59
CA TYR A 81 11.66 2.46 -7.27
C TYR A 81 12.39 2.78 -5.97
N LEU A 82 12.60 4.08 -5.64
CA LEU A 82 13.16 4.50 -4.35
C LEU A 82 12.26 4.03 -3.20
N ALA A 83 10.94 4.28 -3.30
CA ALA A 83 9.96 3.79 -2.32
C ALA A 83 10.02 2.28 -2.17
N THR A 84 10.08 1.55 -3.30
CA THR A 84 10.17 0.09 -3.31
C THR A 84 11.47 -0.41 -2.67
N ALA A 85 12.61 0.26 -2.93
CA ALA A 85 13.89 -0.10 -2.34
C ALA A 85 13.89 0.09 -0.81
N TYR A 86 13.30 1.18 -0.32
CA TYR A 86 13.11 1.37 1.11
C TYR A 86 12.15 0.34 1.72
N ALA A 87 11.01 0.07 1.08
CA ALA A 87 10.05 -0.91 1.54
C ALA A 87 10.67 -2.32 1.63
N SER A 88 11.58 -2.67 0.71
CA SER A 88 12.27 -3.97 0.71
C SER A 88 13.29 -4.13 1.84
N GLN A 89 13.71 -3.03 2.46
CA GLN A 89 14.62 -3.05 3.61
C GLN A 89 13.88 -3.03 4.95
N TYR A 90 12.58 -2.74 4.94
CA TYR A 90 11.78 -2.76 6.15
C TYR A 90 11.50 -4.19 6.61
N ILE A 91 11.85 -4.49 7.86
CA ILE A 91 11.61 -5.79 8.50
C ILE A 91 10.51 -5.62 9.56
N PRO A 92 9.31 -6.22 9.37
CA PRO A 92 8.22 -6.11 10.34
C PRO A 92 8.64 -6.54 11.74
N GLY A 93 8.33 -5.69 12.72
CA GLY A 93 8.63 -5.95 14.14
C GLY A 93 10.08 -5.73 14.58
N ALA A 94 11.01 -5.43 13.68
CA ALA A 94 12.37 -5.06 14.09
C ALA A 94 12.37 -3.64 14.70
N PRO A 95 12.89 -3.45 15.94
CA PRO A 95 12.70 -2.20 16.69
C PRO A 95 13.72 -1.12 16.40
N SER A 96 14.66 -1.31 15.46
CA SER A 96 15.72 -0.33 15.21
C SER A 96 15.19 0.94 14.55
N ASP A 97 15.77 2.09 14.91
CA ASP A 97 15.41 3.39 14.31
C ASP A 97 15.65 3.39 12.80
N GLU A 98 16.67 2.69 12.33
CA GLU A 98 16.97 2.55 10.90
C GLU A 98 15.87 1.80 10.17
N ASN A 99 15.39 0.68 10.73
CA ASN A 99 14.28 -0.08 10.19
C ASN A 99 13.01 0.76 10.10
N MET A 100 12.70 1.49 11.18
CA MET A 100 11.53 2.39 11.21
C MET A 100 11.65 3.51 10.17
N ARG A 101 12.85 4.05 9.97
CA ARG A 101 13.11 5.06 8.95
C ARG A 101 12.87 4.51 7.54
N HIS A 102 13.32 3.28 7.22
CA HIS A 102 13.05 2.67 5.91
C HIS A 102 11.55 2.60 5.62
N GLY A 103 10.73 2.16 6.57
CA GLY A 103 9.28 2.15 6.40
C GLY A 103 8.67 3.54 6.20
N GLN A 104 9.13 4.54 6.95
CA GLN A 104 8.66 5.93 6.85
C GLN A 104 9.05 6.58 5.52
N GLU A 105 10.28 6.38 5.07
CA GLU A 105 10.75 6.87 3.78
C GLU A 105 9.99 6.22 2.62
N ALA A 106 9.74 4.91 2.69
CA ALA A 106 8.91 4.22 1.70
C ALA A 106 7.51 4.85 1.60
N ILE A 107 6.85 5.08 2.73
CA ILE A 107 5.53 5.74 2.79
C ILE A 107 5.59 7.14 2.17
N ALA A 108 6.59 7.94 2.52
CA ALA A 108 6.74 9.30 2.01
C ALA A 108 6.89 9.32 0.48
N GLU A 109 7.80 8.50 -0.07
CA GLU A 109 8.04 8.47 -1.51
C GLU A 109 6.83 7.90 -2.30
N TYR A 110 6.10 6.89 -1.78
CA TYR A 110 4.87 6.42 -2.42
C TYR A 110 3.78 7.50 -2.43
N ARG A 111 3.62 8.27 -1.35
CA ARG A 111 2.66 9.39 -1.30
C ARG A 111 3.01 10.46 -2.32
N GLU A 112 4.29 10.83 -2.45
CA GLU A 112 4.77 11.77 -3.47
C GLU A 112 4.48 11.28 -4.91
N VAL A 113 4.55 9.97 -5.16
CA VAL A 113 4.11 9.40 -6.45
C VAL A 113 2.61 9.59 -6.65
N LEU A 114 1.80 9.32 -5.62
CA LEU A 114 0.34 9.43 -5.70
C LEU A 114 -0.14 10.88 -5.78
N ASP A 115 0.59 11.83 -5.23
CA ASP A 115 0.28 13.27 -5.38
C ASP A 115 0.43 13.71 -6.85
N LYS A 116 1.40 13.14 -7.59
CA LYS A 116 1.61 13.43 -9.01
C LYS A 116 0.77 12.56 -9.95
N VAL A 117 0.58 11.29 -9.60
CA VAL A 117 -0.15 10.30 -10.39
C VAL A 117 -1.09 9.52 -9.46
N PRO A 118 -2.28 10.08 -9.16
CA PRO A 118 -3.19 9.53 -8.14
C PRO A 118 -3.61 8.08 -8.35
N ASP A 119 -3.63 7.60 -9.60
CA ASP A 119 -4.09 6.25 -9.95
C ASP A 119 -2.93 5.29 -10.30
N ASN A 120 -1.71 5.60 -9.84
CA ASN A 120 -0.57 4.71 -10.00
C ASN A 120 -0.74 3.46 -9.13
N LEU A 121 -1.14 2.35 -9.75
CA LEU A 121 -1.42 1.09 -9.04
C LEU A 121 -0.22 0.57 -8.25
N ASN A 122 1.00 0.67 -8.79
CA ASN A 122 2.19 0.19 -8.09
C ASN A 122 2.45 0.99 -6.80
N ALA A 123 2.19 2.30 -6.82
CA ALA A 123 2.31 3.14 -5.64
C ALA A 123 1.17 2.88 -4.64
N ILE A 124 -0.07 2.66 -5.11
CA ILE A 124 -1.21 2.28 -4.27
C ILE A 124 -0.91 0.98 -3.53
N ASP A 125 -0.47 -0.06 -4.26
CA ASP A 125 -0.20 -1.37 -3.67
C ASP A 125 1.02 -1.36 -2.76
N GLY A 126 2.09 -0.66 -3.16
CA GLY A 126 3.29 -0.51 -2.35
C GLY A 126 3.00 0.22 -1.03
N LEU A 127 2.23 1.31 -1.09
CA LEU A 127 1.83 2.07 0.09
C LEU A 127 0.89 1.26 0.99
N ALA A 128 -0.10 0.56 0.42
CA ALA A 128 -0.98 -0.31 1.18
C ALA A 128 -0.19 -1.42 1.91
N SER A 129 0.76 -2.06 1.21
CA SER A 129 1.59 -3.12 1.76
C SER A 129 2.48 -2.65 2.91
N ILE A 130 3.21 -1.55 2.75
CA ILE A 130 4.11 -1.06 3.81
C ILE A 130 3.31 -0.56 5.03
N LEU A 131 2.16 0.09 4.83
CA LEU A 131 1.27 0.50 5.92
C LEU A 131 0.78 -0.72 6.71
N TYR A 132 0.34 -1.79 6.02
CA TYR A 132 -0.08 -3.04 6.65
C TYR A 132 1.05 -3.66 7.48
N GLN A 133 2.26 -3.75 6.93
CA GLN A 133 3.42 -4.31 7.61
C GLN A 133 3.79 -3.50 8.87
N MET A 134 3.74 -2.17 8.79
CA MET A 134 4.05 -1.27 9.92
C MET A 134 2.93 -1.19 10.94
N ALA A 135 1.71 -1.62 10.59
CA ALA A 135 0.55 -1.61 11.49
C ALA A 135 0.56 -2.73 12.53
N GLY A 136 1.34 -3.78 12.31
CA GLY A 136 1.30 -4.99 13.15
C GLY A 136 2.00 -4.85 14.49
N GLN A 137 3.18 -4.24 14.53
CA GLN A 137 4.01 -4.13 15.73
C GLN A 137 4.78 -2.79 15.77
N PRO A 138 4.44 -1.86 16.69
CA PRO A 138 3.27 -1.94 17.57
C PRO A 138 1.95 -1.90 16.81
N PHE A 139 0.89 -2.48 17.39
CA PHE A 139 -0.41 -2.49 16.73
C PHE A 139 -0.95 -1.06 16.54
N ASP A 140 -1.17 -0.66 15.28
CA ASP A 140 -1.63 0.66 14.89
C ASP A 140 -2.89 0.54 14.00
N PRO A 141 -4.09 0.67 14.58
CA PRO A 141 -5.33 0.54 13.82
C PRO A 141 -5.47 1.59 12.70
N LYS A 142 -4.87 2.79 12.87
CA LYS A 142 -4.94 3.85 11.85
C LYS A 142 -4.17 3.46 10.59
N LYS A 143 -3.00 2.84 10.73
CA LYS A 143 -2.26 2.33 9.57
C LYS A 143 -2.98 1.17 8.89
N PHE A 144 -3.64 0.29 9.64
CA PHE A 144 -4.50 -0.74 9.07
C PHE A 144 -5.65 -0.13 8.26
N GLU A 145 -6.36 0.87 8.81
CA GLU A 145 -7.44 1.56 8.11
C GLU A 145 -6.95 2.29 6.86
N GLU A 146 -5.79 2.95 6.93
CA GLU A 146 -5.18 3.61 5.77
C GLU A 146 -4.81 2.60 4.69
N SER A 147 -4.17 1.48 5.04
CA SER A 147 -3.88 0.38 4.13
C SER A 147 -5.15 -0.16 3.45
N ARG A 148 -6.21 -0.40 4.24
CA ARG A 148 -7.52 -0.82 3.73
C ARG A 148 -8.06 0.15 2.67
N ASN A 149 -7.97 1.44 2.91
CA ASN A 149 -8.47 2.46 1.99
C ASN A 149 -7.72 2.44 0.65
N TYR A 150 -6.40 2.20 0.65
CA TYR A 150 -5.64 2.04 -0.58
C TYR A 150 -6.03 0.76 -1.34
N HIS A 151 -6.28 -0.37 -0.65
CA HIS A 151 -6.82 -1.56 -1.31
C HIS A 151 -8.23 -1.34 -1.87
N LEU A 152 -9.11 -0.61 -1.19
CA LEU A 152 -10.40 -0.20 -1.74
C LEU A 152 -10.25 0.68 -2.99
N LYS A 153 -9.26 1.57 -3.02
CA LYS A 153 -8.93 2.36 -4.21
C LYS A 153 -8.45 1.47 -5.36
N HIS A 154 -7.62 0.47 -5.10
CA HIS A 154 -7.24 -0.52 -6.11
C HIS A 154 -8.47 -1.24 -6.68
N ILE A 155 -9.39 -1.70 -5.83
CA ILE A 155 -10.64 -2.34 -6.26
C ILE A 155 -11.45 -1.45 -7.22
N GLN A 156 -11.54 -0.15 -6.95
CA GLN A 156 -12.21 0.80 -7.85
C GLN A 156 -11.54 0.88 -9.22
N LEU A 157 -10.22 0.82 -9.29
CA LEU A 157 -9.44 0.88 -10.53
C LEU A 157 -9.40 -0.46 -11.27
N LYS A 158 -9.38 -1.58 -10.55
CA LYS A 158 -9.23 -2.95 -11.06
C LYS A 158 -10.17 -3.93 -10.36
N PRO A 159 -11.49 -3.86 -10.60
CA PRO A 159 -12.48 -4.66 -9.87
C PRO A 159 -12.40 -6.18 -10.14
N GLN A 160 -11.63 -6.61 -11.13
CA GLN A 160 -11.44 -8.04 -11.45
C GLN A 160 -10.16 -8.63 -10.83
N ASP A 161 -9.39 -7.86 -10.06
CA ASP A 161 -8.23 -8.36 -9.34
C ASP A 161 -8.67 -8.94 -7.98
N PRO A 162 -8.47 -10.24 -7.70
CA PRO A 162 -8.86 -10.84 -6.42
C PRO A 162 -7.98 -10.40 -5.24
N GLN A 163 -6.75 -9.94 -5.51
CA GLN A 163 -5.76 -9.67 -4.47
C GLN A 163 -6.17 -8.55 -3.50
N PRO A 164 -6.64 -7.36 -3.94
CA PRO A 164 -7.02 -6.29 -3.02
C PRO A 164 -8.27 -6.65 -2.19
N TYR A 165 -9.20 -7.45 -2.72
CA TYR A 165 -10.33 -7.97 -1.93
C TYR A 165 -9.85 -8.88 -0.80
N TYR A 166 -8.91 -9.77 -1.08
CA TYR A 166 -8.27 -10.58 -0.05
C TYR A 166 -7.62 -9.70 1.03
N SER A 167 -6.84 -8.70 0.63
CA SER A 167 -6.16 -7.80 1.57
C SER A 167 -7.12 -7.04 2.46
N VAL A 168 -8.26 -6.54 1.92
CA VAL A 168 -9.33 -5.91 2.71
C VAL A 168 -9.84 -6.88 3.77
N GLY A 169 -10.16 -8.12 3.40
CA GLY A 169 -10.66 -9.12 4.35
C GLY A 169 -9.65 -9.49 5.43
N VAL A 170 -8.37 -9.56 5.10
CA VAL A 170 -7.28 -9.80 6.08
C VAL A 170 -7.19 -8.65 7.09
N ILE A 171 -7.26 -7.41 6.62
CA ILE A 171 -7.22 -6.22 7.49
C ILE A 171 -8.45 -6.18 8.39
N ASP A 172 -9.64 -6.40 7.83
CA ASP A 172 -10.89 -6.39 8.59
C ASP A 172 -10.89 -7.48 9.67
N TRP A 173 -10.34 -8.66 9.34
CA TRP A 173 -10.13 -9.71 10.34
C TRP A 173 -9.14 -9.28 11.43
N ALA A 174 -7.99 -8.70 11.09
CA ALA A 174 -6.98 -8.31 12.05
C ALA A 174 -7.52 -7.30 13.09
N LEU A 175 -8.26 -6.30 12.60
CA LEU A 175 -8.89 -5.28 13.44
C LEU A 175 -10.00 -5.88 14.32
N ALA A 176 -10.88 -6.70 13.75
CA ALA A 176 -11.97 -7.34 14.48
C ALA A 176 -11.45 -8.36 15.51
N TYR A 177 -10.44 -9.16 15.15
CA TYR A 177 -9.79 -10.12 16.06
C TYR A 177 -9.16 -9.41 17.25
N ARG A 178 -8.40 -8.35 17.00
CA ARG A 178 -7.79 -7.54 18.06
C ARG A 178 -8.83 -6.96 19.00
N GLY A 179 -9.88 -6.37 18.44
CA GLY A 179 -10.99 -5.82 19.23
C GLY A 179 -11.72 -6.87 20.07
N ASN A 180 -11.96 -8.07 19.53
CA ASN A 180 -12.55 -9.19 20.27
C ASN A 180 -11.67 -9.58 21.46
N THR A 181 -10.36 -9.76 21.21
CA THR A 181 -9.39 -10.15 22.24
C THR A 181 -9.31 -9.12 23.36
N GLU A 182 -9.25 -7.83 23.03
CA GLU A 182 -9.20 -6.74 24.01
C GLU A 182 -10.48 -6.67 24.86
N MET A 183 -11.66 -6.66 24.21
CA MET A 183 -12.94 -6.58 24.92
C MET A 183 -13.16 -7.81 25.82
N ARG A 184 -12.73 -9.00 25.39
CA ARG A 184 -12.80 -10.23 26.19
C ARG A 184 -11.84 -10.17 27.38
N ALA A 185 -10.62 -9.67 27.19
CA ALA A 185 -9.64 -9.48 28.25
C ALA A 185 -10.12 -8.47 29.31
N ASP A 186 -10.70 -7.35 28.87
CA ASP A 186 -11.26 -6.33 29.78
C ASP A 186 -12.43 -6.89 30.60
N TYR A 187 -13.33 -7.65 29.96
CA TYR A 187 -14.41 -8.33 30.65
C TYR A 187 -13.85 -9.30 31.71
N ASN A 188 -12.92 -10.15 31.33
CA ASN A 188 -12.33 -11.16 32.22
C ASN A 188 -11.58 -10.51 33.41
N LYS A 189 -10.92 -9.38 33.18
CA LYS A 189 -10.27 -8.60 34.25
C LYS A 189 -11.29 -8.05 35.28
N ALA A 190 -12.45 -7.61 34.78
CA ALA A 190 -13.52 -7.10 35.62
C ALA A 190 -14.33 -8.22 36.32
N HIS A 191 -14.33 -9.45 35.82
CA HIS A 191 -15.17 -10.57 36.25
C HIS A 191 -14.33 -11.83 36.57
N ILE A 192 -13.43 -11.76 37.57
CA ILE A 192 -12.46 -12.80 37.88
C ILE A 192 -13.12 -14.18 38.11
N ASN A 193 -14.31 -14.22 38.69
CA ASN A 193 -15.06 -15.45 38.99
C ASN A 193 -15.98 -15.92 37.83
N LYS A 194 -16.04 -15.20 36.70
CA LYS A 194 -16.89 -15.50 35.53
C LYS A 194 -16.13 -15.26 34.25
N GLN A 195 -14.89 -15.69 34.17
CA GLN A 195 -14.07 -15.53 32.98
C GLN A 195 -14.64 -16.33 31.78
N VAL A 196 -14.55 -15.77 30.60
CA VAL A 196 -15.01 -16.34 29.34
C VAL A 196 -13.80 -16.70 28.48
N LYS A 197 -13.73 -17.96 28.05
CA LYS A 197 -12.66 -18.47 27.18
C LYS A 197 -12.84 -17.99 25.72
N ASP A 198 -11.78 -18.04 24.95
CA ASP A 198 -11.80 -17.65 23.53
C ASP A 198 -12.76 -18.48 22.67
N THR A 199 -13.05 -19.71 23.09
CA THR A 199 -13.98 -20.63 22.44
C THR A 199 -15.44 -20.49 22.88
N GLU A 200 -15.69 -19.67 23.92
CA GLU A 200 -17.02 -19.46 24.47
C GLU A 200 -17.67 -18.20 23.86
N PRO A 201 -19.02 -18.17 23.75
CA PRO A 201 -19.74 -16.99 23.31
C PRO A 201 -19.43 -15.77 24.16
N LEU A 202 -19.41 -14.59 23.53
CA LEU A 202 -19.27 -13.34 24.27
C LEU A 202 -20.47 -13.09 25.19
N PRO A 203 -20.25 -12.56 26.40
CA PRO A 203 -21.35 -12.07 27.24
C PRO A 203 -22.22 -11.05 26.50
N PRO A 204 -23.55 -10.96 26.78
CA PRO A 204 -24.46 -10.14 26.03
C PRO A 204 -24.02 -8.67 25.87
N GLU A 205 -23.53 -8.05 26.93
CA GLU A 205 -23.04 -6.67 26.95
C GLU A 205 -21.79 -6.50 26.11
N VAL A 206 -20.85 -7.44 26.16
CA VAL A 206 -19.62 -7.42 25.34
C VAL A 206 -19.96 -7.65 23.88
N ARG A 207 -20.85 -8.62 23.60
CA ARG A 207 -21.33 -8.93 22.27
C ARG A 207 -21.99 -7.70 21.62
N ALA A 208 -22.86 -6.99 22.33
CA ALA A 208 -23.53 -5.80 21.84
C ALA A 208 -22.51 -4.69 21.47
N ALA A 209 -21.56 -4.41 22.39
CA ALA A 209 -20.51 -3.42 22.14
C ALA A 209 -19.58 -3.83 20.99
N TYR A 210 -19.22 -5.10 20.89
CA TYR A 210 -18.40 -5.63 19.81
C TYR A 210 -19.11 -5.54 18.46
N THR A 211 -20.39 -5.92 18.40
CA THR A 211 -21.22 -5.82 17.18
C THR A 211 -21.38 -4.37 16.74
N GLN A 212 -21.64 -3.46 17.66
CA GLN A 212 -21.77 -2.04 17.36
C GLN A 212 -20.47 -1.47 16.74
N LYS A 213 -19.31 -1.87 17.27
CA LYS A 213 -18.01 -1.33 16.83
C LYS A 213 -17.46 -1.98 15.58
N TYR A 214 -17.62 -3.30 15.43
CA TYR A 214 -16.93 -4.08 14.39
C TYR A 214 -17.88 -4.78 13.42
N GLY A 215 -19.19 -4.74 13.62
CA GLY A 215 -20.16 -5.52 12.84
C GLY A 215 -20.10 -5.21 11.34
N SER A 216 -20.15 -3.94 10.97
CA SER A 216 -20.05 -3.53 9.56
C SER A 216 -18.73 -3.95 8.92
N MET A 217 -17.61 -3.79 9.65
CA MET A 217 -16.28 -4.18 9.17
C MET A 217 -16.18 -5.70 8.92
N VAL A 218 -16.73 -6.52 9.84
CA VAL A 218 -16.77 -7.97 9.66
C VAL A 218 -17.60 -8.35 8.44
N ASP A 219 -18.76 -7.71 8.24
CA ASP A 219 -19.61 -7.97 7.08
C ASP A 219 -18.95 -7.55 5.75
N ASP A 220 -18.26 -6.41 5.73
CA ASP A 220 -17.51 -5.95 4.57
C ASP A 220 -16.35 -6.89 4.23
N GLY A 221 -15.60 -7.33 5.25
CA GLY A 221 -14.50 -8.29 5.08
C GLY A 221 -14.98 -9.65 4.57
N ILE A 222 -16.12 -10.16 5.06
CA ILE A 222 -16.74 -11.39 4.55
C ILE A 222 -17.09 -11.23 3.07
N LYS A 223 -17.74 -10.14 2.67
CA LYS A 223 -18.08 -9.86 1.26
C LYS A 223 -16.83 -9.75 0.40
N ALA A 224 -15.80 -9.07 0.87
CA ALA A 224 -14.55 -8.92 0.14
C ALA A 224 -13.91 -10.30 -0.11
N LEU A 225 -13.78 -11.15 0.91
CA LEU A 225 -13.21 -12.48 0.75
C LEU A 225 -14.06 -13.40 -0.13
N GLN A 226 -15.38 -13.31 -0.05
CA GLN A 226 -16.28 -14.02 -0.97
C GLN A 226 -16.05 -13.59 -2.41
N THR A 227 -15.87 -12.29 -2.66
CA THR A 227 -15.55 -11.76 -4.00
C THR A 227 -14.17 -12.25 -4.47
N ALA A 228 -13.16 -12.23 -3.61
CA ALA A 228 -11.84 -12.78 -3.93
C ALA A 228 -11.91 -14.25 -4.37
N ILE A 229 -12.72 -15.08 -3.66
CA ILE A 229 -12.92 -16.49 -3.98
C ILE A 229 -13.73 -16.67 -5.29
N GLN A 230 -14.72 -15.80 -5.55
CA GLN A 230 -15.46 -15.82 -6.82
C GLN A 230 -14.55 -15.52 -8.01
N LEU A 231 -13.65 -14.55 -7.87
CA LEU A 231 -12.68 -14.17 -8.90
C LEU A 231 -11.56 -15.22 -9.06
N LYS A 232 -11.20 -15.89 -7.97
CA LYS A 232 -10.18 -16.94 -7.93
C LYS A 232 -10.66 -18.14 -7.11
N PRO A 233 -11.32 -19.14 -7.71
CA PRO A 233 -11.97 -20.24 -6.99
C PRO A 233 -11.05 -21.17 -6.19
N ASP A 234 -9.75 -21.14 -6.44
CA ASP A 234 -8.72 -21.90 -5.72
C ASP A 234 -7.91 -21.05 -4.74
N TYR A 235 -8.45 -19.89 -4.33
CA TYR A 235 -7.78 -18.96 -3.41
C TYR A 235 -7.91 -19.43 -1.96
N ASP A 236 -7.10 -20.42 -1.58
CA ASP A 236 -7.13 -21.05 -0.25
C ASP A 236 -6.83 -20.09 0.91
N ASP A 237 -5.95 -19.09 0.70
CA ASP A 237 -5.72 -18.06 1.72
C ASP A 237 -6.98 -17.22 1.99
N ALA A 238 -7.72 -16.83 0.94
CA ALA A 238 -8.97 -16.11 1.10
C ALA A 238 -10.04 -16.96 1.81
N MET A 239 -10.12 -18.27 1.52
CA MET A 239 -11.00 -19.19 2.25
C MET A 239 -10.61 -19.31 3.72
N THR A 240 -9.31 -19.33 4.02
CA THR A 240 -8.81 -19.38 5.39
C THR A 240 -9.22 -18.14 6.19
N TYR A 241 -9.07 -16.93 5.63
CA TYR A 241 -9.49 -15.71 6.32
C TYR A 241 -11.02 -15.55 6.37
N LEU A 242 -11.75 -16.04 5.38
CA LEU A 242 -13.22 -16.10 5.42
C LEU A 242 -13.70 -16.99 6.57
N ASN A 243 -13.08 -18.16 6.77
CA ASN A 243 -13.33 -18.99 7.96
C ASN A 243 -13.17 -18.19 9.26
N LEU A 244 -12.06 -17.45 9.38
CA LEU A 244 -11.76 -16.67 10.58
C LEU A 244 -12.77 -15.53 10.80
N LEU A 245 -13.21 -14.85 9.74
CA LEU A 245 -14.23 -13.79 9.86
C LEU A 245 -15.62 -14.34 10.15
N LEU A 246 -16.01 -15.51 9.61
CA LEU A 246 -17.26 -16.16 9.96
C LEU A 246 -17.31 -16.52 11.45
N ARG A 247 -16.19 -16.95 12.05
CA ARG A 247 -16.09 -17.15 13.51
C ARG A 247 -16.23 -15.83 14.28
N ARG A 248 -15.67 -14.71 13.78
CA ARG A 248 -15.91 -13.40 14.39
C ARG A 248 -17.37 -12.97 14.27
N LYS A 249 -18.03 -13.28 13.15
CA LYS A 249 -19.47 -13.04 12.98
C LYS A 249 -20.30 -13.89 13.94
N ALA A 250 -19.90 -15.15 14.19
CA ALA A 250 -20.53 -16.03 15.17
C ALA A 250 -20.48 -15.47 16.61
N ASP A 251 -19.44 -14.69 16.96
CA ASP A 251 -19.35 -14.00 18.25
C ASP A 251 -20.36 -12.84 18.39
N MET A 252 -20.94 -12.37 17.30
CA MET A 252 -21.86 -11.22 17.26
C MET A 252 -23.33 -11.59 17.32
N VAL A 253 -23.69 -12.85 17.03
CA VAL A 253 -25.08 -13.29 16.96
C VAL A 253 -25.58 -13.81 18.30
N GLU A 254 -26.90 -13.62 18.56
CA GLU A 254 -27.54 -14.08 19.79
C GLU A 254 -27.98 -15.55 19.70
N SER A 255 -28.51 -15.93 18.57
CA SER A 255 -29.07 -17.27 18.35
C SER A 255 -27.97 -18.33 18.32
N ALA A 256 -28.09 -19.36 19.12
CA ALA A 256 -27.21 -20.54 19.07
C ALA A 256 -27.27 -21.20 17.69
N ALA A 257 -28.46 -21.33 17.11
CA ALA A 257 -28.62 -21.94 15.78
C ALA A 257 -27.90 -21.14 14.67
N GLU A 258 -27.94 -19.80 14.74
CA GLU A 258 -27.20 -18.94 13.79
C GLU A 258 -25.69 -19.04 13.99
N ARG A 259 -25.24 -19.10 15.24
CA ARG A 259 -23.83 -19.31 15.59
C ARG A 259 -23.32 -20.65 15.06
N ASP A 260 -24.09 -21.72 15.26
CA ASP A 260 -23.73 -23.06 14.79
C ASP A 260 -23.69 -23.12 13.26
N ALA A 261 -24.62 -22.44 12.58
CA ALA A 261 -24.63 -22.33 11.11
C ALA A 261 -23.39 -21.60 10.58
N LEU A 262 -23.00 -20.48 11.20
CA LEU A 262 -21.79 -19.73 10.83
C LEU A 262 -20.51 -20.55 11.10
N THR A 263 -20.46 -21.25 12.23
CA THR A 263 -19.34 -22.12 12.57
C THR A 263 -19.22 -23.29 11.60
N LYS A 264 -20.34 -23.89 11.22
CA LYS A 264 -20.35 -24.96 10.19
C LYS A 264 -19.85 -24.46 8.86
N GLN A 265 -20.29 -23.26 8.39
CA GLN A 265 -19.77 -22.67 7.16
C GLN A 265 -18.25 -22.43 7.25
N ALA A 266 -17.75 -22.01 8.40
CA ALA A 266 -16.34 -21.83 8.64
C ALA A 266 -15.56 -23.17 8.55
N ASP A 267 -16.10 -24.25 9.11
CA ASP A 267 -15.49 -25.58 9.07
C ASP A 267 -15.49 -26.16 7.63
N ASP A 268 -16.60 -26.01 6.89
CA ASP A 268 -16.69 -26.44 5.49
C ASP A 268 -15.62 -25.77 4.59
N LEU A 269 -15.25 -24.50 4.89
CA LEU A 269 -14.15 -23.82 4.20
C LEU A 269 -12.78 -24.40 4.52
N LEU A 270 -12.52 -24.80 5.78
CA LEU A 270 -11.26 -25.44 6.16
C LEU A 270 -11.08 -26.77 5.47
N ASP A 271 -12.16 -27.56 5.34
CA ASP A 271 -12.10 -28.85 4.64
C ASP A 271 -11.79 -28.63 3.15
N LYS A 272 -12.40 -27.64 2.52
CA LYS A 272 -12.08 -27.24 1.15
C LYS A 272 -10.61 -26.80 0.98
N VAL A 273 -10.06 -26.05 1.92
CA VAL A 273 -8.64 -25.65 1.93
C VAL A 273 -7.72 -26.87 2.00
N LYS A 274 -8.05 -27.87 2.85
CA LYS A 274 -7.29 -29.12 2.95
C LYS A 274 -7.30 -29.88 1.62
N GLU A 275 -8.48 -30.03 0.99
CA GLU A 275 -8.61 -30.69 -0.31
C GLU A 275 -7.77 -29.98 -1.40
N LEU A 276 -7.80 -28.64 -1.46
CA LEU A 276 -7.02 -27.87 -2.42
C LEU A 276 -5.51 -28.06 -2.20
N LYS A 277 -5.04 -28.05 -0.96
CA LYS A 277 -3.63 -28.27 -0.61
C LYS A 277 -3.19 -29.71 -0.96
N GLN A 278 -4.03 -30.71 -0.69
CA GLN A 278 -3.76 -32.08 -1.04
C GLN A 278 -3.66 -32.26 -2.56
N LYS A 279 -4.61 -31.74 -3.33
CA LYS A 279 -4.57 -31.79 -4.80
C LYS A 279 -3.31 -31.14 -5.39
N ARG A 280 -2.85 -30.02 -4.81
CA ARG A 280 -1.59 -29.39 -5.25
C ARG A 280 -0.36 -30.24 -4.92
N ALA A 281 -0.35 -30.90 -3.77
CA ALA A 281 0.75 -31.79 -3.38
C ALA A 281 0.84 -33.07 -4.24
N GLU A 282 -0.29 -33.54 -4.78
CA GLU A 282 -0.38 -34.70 -5.67
C GLU A 282 -0.02 -34.35 -7.13
N GLN A 283 -0.01 -33.09 -7.52
CA GLN A 283 0.43 -32.65 -8.86
C GLN A 283 1.96 -32.71 -8.94
N PRO A 284 2.54 -33.42 -9.95
CA PRO A 284 4.00 -33.38 -10.11
C PRO A 284 4.47 -31.95 -10.32
N SER A 285 5.54 -31.55 -9.61
CA SER A 285 6.19 -30.27 -9.86
C SER A 285 6.51 -30.16 -11.35
N PRO A 286 6.16 -29.05 -12.04
CA PRO A 286 6.63 -28.84 -13.40
C PRO A 286 8.15 -29.01 -13.39
N ALA A 287 8.64 -29.90 -14.23
CA ALA A 287 10.08 -30.15 -14.37
C ALA A 287 10.77 -28.82 -14.68
N ALA A 288 11.78 -28.46 -13.85
CA ALA A 288 12.58 -27.26 -13.97
C ALA A 288 13.42 -27.24 -15.25
#